data_4f09c02870a733dfa29925ba54bbb6f0
#
_entry.id   4f09c02870a733dfa29925ba54bbb6f0
#
_cell.length_a   1.000
_cell.length_b   1.000
_cell.length_c   1.000
_cell.angle_alpha   90.00
_cell.angle_beta   90.00
_cell.angle_gamma   90.00
#
_symmetry.space_group_name_H-M   'P 1'
#
loop_
_entity.id
_entity.type
_entity.pdbx_description
1 polymer ?
#
loop_
_entity_poly.entity_id
_entity_poly.type
_entity_poly.pdbx_seq_one_letter_code
_entity_poly.pdbx_strand_id
1 'polypeptide(L)'
;MIAARGLAKRFGDRRVFRDVELALGDGEFLLVTGPNGSGKTTLLRVLAGLAAPSAGALELPARHTIGYLGHSPQVYRELTALENLTLFGRLYRVPERAERVGMLLERFGLWEVRHERVSTFSRGMRQRLGLCRVLLHEPSLLLLDEPYNALDAQGAELLDGILDEPRTLVVATHEPQRVEHRATQRLAFA
;
A
#
# COMPACT_ATOMS: atom_id res chain seq x y z
N MET A 1 -10.76 -6.83 9.60
CA MET A 1 -12.05 -6.26 9.12
C MET A 1 -11.99 -4.74 9.10
N ILE A 2 -12.54 -4.09 8.07
CA ILE A 2 -12.73 -2.64 7.96
C ILE A 2 -14.24 -2.39 7.89
N ALA A 3 -14.75 -1.39 8.64
CA ALA A 3 -16.12 -0.92 8.47
C ALA A 3 -16.14 0.62 8.41
N ALA A 4 -16.83 1.17 7.42
CA ALA A 4 -17.07 2.60 7.29
C ALA A 4 -18.55 2.88 7.03
N ARG A 5 -19.10 3.89 7.71
CA ARG A 5 -20.50 4.29 7.56
C ARG A 5 -20.61 5.80 7.39
N GLY A 6 -21.20 6.24 6.31
CA GLY A 6 -21.36 7.65 5.98
C GLY A 6 -20.04 8.39 5.92
N LEU A 7 -18.93 7.69 5.52
CA LEU A 7 -17.60 8.24 5.58
C LEU A 7 -17.44 9.40 4.60
N ALA A 8 -16.96 10.54 5.09
CA ALA A 8 -16.73 11.72 4.27
C ALA A 8 -15.38 12.37 4.55
N LYS A 9 -14.82 13.00 3.52
CA LYS A 9 -13.57 13.78 3.63
C LYS A 9 -13.66 15.09 2.86
N ARG A 10 -13.23 16.16 3.52
CA ARG A 10 -13.04 17.48 2.94
C ARG A 10 -11.71 18.08 3.40
N PHE A 11 -11.18 19.00 2.61
CA PHE A 11 -10.04 19.85 2.96
C PHE A 11 -10.49 21.31 2.77
N GLY A 12 -10.62 22.03 3.86
CA GLY A 12 -11.29 23.33 3.85
C GLY A 12 -12.70 23.18 3.27
N ASP A 13 -13.04 23.95 2.25
CA ASP A 13 -14.33 23.92 1.58
C ASP A 13 -14.41 22.87 0.47
N ARG A 14 -13.29 22.31 0.04
CA ARG A 14 -13.24 21.28 -1.02
C ARG A 14 -13.62 19.92 -0.46
N ARG A 15 -14.77 19.40 -0.92
CA ARG A 15 -15.20 18.03 -0.67
C ARG A 15 -14.41 17.09 -1.58
N VAL A 16 -13.88 15.99 -1.00
CA VAL A 16 -13.18 14.94 -1.75
C VAL A 16 -14.14 13.77 -2.02
N PHE A 17 -14.78 13.28 -0.96
CA PHE A 17 -15.83 12.26 -1.07
C PHE A 17 -16.82 12.40 0.09
N ARG A 18 -17.99 11.78 -0.05
CA ARG A 18 -19.04 11.69 0.97
C ARG A 18 -19.78 10.38 0.89
N ASP A 19 -20.46 10.05 1.98
CA ASP A 19 -21.40 8.94 2.09
C ASP A 19 -20.80 7.60 1.62
N VAL A 20 -19.51 7.37 1.89
CA VAL A 20 -18.86 6.10 1.56
C VAL A 20 -19.24 5.07 2.61
N GLU A 21 -19.87 3.98 2.13
CA GLU A 21 -20.18 2.78 2.89
C GLU A 21 -19.21 1.69 2.50
N LEU A 22 -18.61 1.02 3.49
CA LEU A 22 -17.66 -0.05 3.28
C LEU A 22 -17.76 -1.07 4.42
N ALA A 23 -17.83 -2.34 4.07
CA ALA A 23 -17.64 -3.46 5.00
C ALA A 23 -16.73 -4.47 4.31
N LEU A 24 -15.47 -4.59 4.76
CA LEU A 24 -14.48 -5.48 4.19
C LEU A 24 -14.03 -6.48 5.26
N GLY A 25 -14.31 -7.75 5.01
CA GLY A 25 -13.93 -8.88 5.86
C GLY A 25 -12.47 -9.26 5.70
N ASP A 26 -12.01 -10.18 6.55
CA ASP A 26 -10.66 -10.70 6.44
C ASP A 26 -10.52 -11.59 5.18
N GLY A 27 -9.43 -11.40 4.45
CA GLY A 27 -9.17 -12.10 3.19
C GLY A 27 -9.91 -11.55 1.97
N GLU A 28 -10.76 -10.53 2.13
CA GLU A 28 -11.44 -9.91 1.01
C GLU A 28 -10.57 -8.88 0.26
N PHE A 29 -10.90 -8.67 -1.01
CA PHE A 29 -10.21 -7.74 -1.90
C PHE A 29 -11.16 -6.63 -2.37
N LEU A 30 -10.94 -5.40 -1.89
CA LEU A 30 -11.63 -4.21 -2.38
C LEU A 30 -10.85 -3.54 -3.51
N LEU A 31 -11.46 -3.43 -4.67
CA LEU A 31 -10.96 -2.62 -5.79
C LEU A 31 -11.60 -1.23 -5.77
N VAL A 32 -10.76 -0.20 -5.65
CA VAL A 32 -11.18 1.21 -5.69
C VAL A 32 -10.82 1.81 -7.05
N THR A 33 -11.82 2.23 -7.82
CA THR A 33 -11.64 2.78 -9.17
C THR A 33 -12.12 4.22 -9.28
N GLY A 34 -11.77 4.88 -10.35
CA GLY A 34 -12.19 6.25 -10.66
C GLY A 34 -11.09 7.08 -11.31
N PRO A 35 -11.41 8.24 -11.88
CA PRO A 35 -10.46 9.10 -12.54
C PRO A 35 -9.40 9.66 -11.58
N ASN A 36 -8.34 10.26 -12.14
CA ASN A 36 -7.34 10.97 -11.35
C ASN A 36 -7.97 12.15 -10.61
N GLY A 37 -7.64 12.28 -9.31
CA GLY A 37 -8.21 13.33 -8.46
C GLY A 37 -9.59 13.04 -7.87
N SER A 38 -10.21 11.89 -8.14
CA SER A 38 -11.54 11.51 -7.62
C SER A 38 -11.57 11.20 -6.11
N GLY A 39 -10.40 11.04 -5.46
CA GLY A 39 -10.33 10.81 -4.02
C GLY A 39 -9.80 9.43 -3.59
N LYS A 40 -9.45 8.54 -4.53
CA LYS A 40 -8.90 7.19 -4.25
C LYS A 40 -7.76 7.21 -3.24
N THR A 41 -6.70 7.97 -3.52
CA THR A 41 -5.56 8.16 -2.62
C THR A 41 -5.99 8.68 -1.25
N THR A 42 -6.95 9.61 -1.22
CA THR A 42 -7.45 10.18 0.04
C THR A 42 -8.19 9.14 0.85
N LEU A 43 -9.01 8.30 0.21
CA LEU A 43 -9.67 7.18 0.90
C LEU A 43 -8.63 6.22 1.49
N LEU A 44 -7.65 5.78 0.70
CA LEU A 44 -6.60 4.89 1.20
C LEU A 44 -5.83 5.50 2.38
N ARG A 45 -5.54 6.82 2.34
CA ARG A 45 -4.89 7.51 3.47
C ARG A 45 -5.77 7.57 4.73
N VAL A 46 -7.09 7.68 4.56
CA VAL A 46 -8.03 7.60 5.67
C VAL A 46 -8.06 6.17 6.24
N LEU A 47 -8.13 5.14 5.39
CA LEU A 47 -8.07 3.74 5.80
C LEU A 47 -6.72 3.35 6.42
N ALA A 48 -5.62 3.99 6.02
CA ALA A 48 -4.30 3.81 6.63
C ALA A 48 -4.16 4.54 7.99
N GLY A 49 -5.17 5.30 8.43
CA GLY A 49 -5.09 6.14 9.63
C GLY A 49 -4.13 7.32 9.50
N LEU A 50 -3.76 7.71 8.25
CA LEU A 50 -2.86 8.83 7.95
C LEU A 50 -3.63 10.15 7.79
N ALA A 51 -4.95 10.09 7.65
CA ALA A 51 -5.83 11.25 7.59
C ALA A 51 -7.12 10.94 8.36
N ALA A 52 -7.56 11.86 9.21
CA ALA A 52 -8.85 11.72 9.88
C ALA A 52 -10.00 11.94 8.89
N PRO A 53 -11.10 11.20 8.96
CA PRO A 53 -12.32 11.52 8.24
C PRO A 53 -12.88 12.86 8.72
N SER A 54 -13.69 13.53 7.88
CA SER A 54 -14.38 14.77 8.27
C SER A 54 -15.77 14.50 8.84
N ALA A 55 -16.38 13.36 8.51
CA ALA A 55 -17.64 12.87 9.06
C ALA A 55 -17.74 11.35 8.84
N GLY A 56 -18.73 10.73 9.48
CA GLY A 56 -18.97 9.30 9.45
C GLY A 56 -18.19 8.53 10.52
N ALA A 57 -18.42 7.23 10.57
CA ALA A 57 -17.74 6.31 11.48
C ALA A 57 -16.77 5.43 10.68
N LEU A 58 -15.62 5.12 11.27
CA LEU A 58 -14.60 4.28 10.67
C LEU A 58 -14.00 3.34 11.73
N GLU A 59 -14.08 2.05 11.49
CA GLU A 59 -13.46 1.00 12.29
C GLU A 59 -12.31 0.40 11.48
N LEU A 60 -11.13 0.34 12.07
CA LEU A 60 -9.91 -0.16 11.45
C LEU A 60 -9.25 -1.22 12.33
N PRO A 61 -8.52 -2.17 11.76
CA PRO A 61 -7.64 -3.04 12.54
C PRO A 61 -6.51 -2.25 13.21
N ALA A 62 -5.77 -2.90 14.06
CA ALA A 62 -4.66 -2.27 14.76
C ALA A 62 -3.62 -1.71 13.77
N ARG A 63 -3.12 -0.50 14.00
CA ARG A 63 -2.21 0.21 13.08
C ARG A 63 -0.99 -0.61 12.64
N HIS A 64 -0.45 -1.43 13.53
CA HIS A 64 0.73 -2.24 13.23
C HIS A 64 0.43 -3.41 12.27
N THR A 65 -0.83 -3.71 12.00
CA THR A 65 -1.26 -4.74 11.04
C THR A 65 -1.61 -4.16 9.67
N ILE A 66 -1.45 -2.85 9.48
CA ILE A 66 -1.77 -2.15 8.22
C ILE A 66 -0.49 -1.83 7.47
N GLY A 67 -0.38 -2.32 6.24
CA GLY A 67 0.64 -1.92 5.28
C GLY A 67 0.07 -0.91 4.28
N TYR A 68 0.74 0.22 4.07
CA TYR A 68 0.34 1.22 3.10
C TYR A 68 1.46 1.56 2.12
N LEU A 69 1.21 1.31 0.83
CA LEU A 69 2.00 1.80 -0.29
C LEU A 69 1.23 2.93 -0.97
N GLY A 70 1.70 4.16 -0.78
CA GLY A 70 1.16 5.32 -1.48
C GLY A 70 1.78 5.49 -2.86
N HIS A 71 1.31 6.48 -3.60
CA HIS A 71 1.84 6.85 -4.92
C HIS A 71 3.37 7.09 -4.92
N SER A 72 3.93 7.56 -3.81
CA SER A 72 5.38 7.59 -3.57
C SER A 72 5.76 6.47 -2.59
N PRO A 73 6.82 5.71 -2.86
CA PRO A 73 7.20 4.54 -2.05
C PRO A 73 7.67 4.87 -0.63
N GLN A 74 7.83 6.15 -0.27
CA GLN A 74 8.20 6.62 1.07
C GLN A 74 9.47 5.96 1.60
N VAL A 75 10.52 5.98 0.80
CA VAL A 75 11.88 5.53 1.15
C VAL A 75 12.84 6.71 1.19
N TYR A 76 13.83 6.65 2.07
CA TYR A 76 14.86 7.69 2.22
C TYR A 76 15.90 7.54 1.12
N ARG A 77 16.05 8.56 0.28
CA ARG A 77 16.91 8.53 -0.90
C ARG A 77 18.41 8.57 -0.57
N GLU A 78 18.75 9.15 0.57
CA GLU A 78 20.11 9.31 1.07
C GLU A 78 20.64 8.01 1.71
N LEU A 79 19.75 7.13 2.12
CA LEU A 79 20.07 5.82 2.68
C LEU A 79 20.20 4.77 1.57
N THR A 80 20.92 3.69 1.86
CA THR A 80 20.94 2.48 1.05
C THR A 80 19.64 1.70 1.19
N ALA A 81 19.39 0.72 0.31
CA ALA A 81 18.22 -0.15 0.43
C ALA A 81 18.22 -0.92 1.76
N LEU A 82 19.39 -1.45 2.15
CA LEU A 82 19.56 -2.18 3.41
C LEU A 82 19.32 -1.28 4.63
N GLU A 83 19.84 -0.06 4.63
CA GLU A 83 19.64 0.91 5.72
C GLU A 83 18.16 1.31 5.83
N ASN A 84 17.49 1.55 4.70
CA ASN A 84 16.05 1.83 4.68
C ASN A 84 15.25 0.72 5.38
N LEU A 85 15.39 -0.52 4.93
CA LEU A 85 14.63 -1.63 5.50
C LEU A 85 15.02 -1.92 6.95
N THR A 86 16.30 -1.76 7.30
CA THR A 86 16.77 -1.90 8.68
C THR A 86 16.14 -0.84 9.59
N LEU A 87 16.05 0.41 9.13
CA LEU A 87 15.40 1.50 9.86
C LEU A 87 13.92 1.21 10.08
N PHE A 88 13.17 0.88 9.02
CA PHE A 88 11.76 0.55 9.13
C PHE A 88 11.51 -0.71 9.98
N GLY A 89 12.37 -1.73 9.85
CA GLY A 89 12.28 -2.92 10.69
C GLY A 89 12.48 -2.64 12.18
N ARG A 90 13.30 -1.64 12.55
CA ARG A 90 13.40 -1.14 13.93
C ARG A 90 12.13 -0.42 14.37
N LEU A 91 11.61 0.49 13.52
CA LEU A 91 10.39 1.24 13.82
C LEU A 91 9.18 0.34 13.98
N TYR A 92 9.05 -0.69 13.17
CA TYR A 92 7.96 -1.67 13.24
C TYR A 92 8.22 -2.78 14.27
N ARG A 93 9.40 -2.80 14.93
CA ARG A 93 9.80 -3.83 15.90
C ARG A 93 9.74 -5.24 15.32
N VAL A 94 10.17 -5.38 14.06
CA VAL A 94 10.17 -6.67 13.36
C VAL A 94 11.14 -7.63 14.06
N PRO A 95 10.68 -8.82 14.51
CA PRO A 95 11.56 -9.87 15.00
C PRO A 95 12.46 -10.39 13.86
N GLU A 96 13.63 -10.96 14.20
CA GLU A 96 14.57 -11.55 13.21
C GLU A 96 14.82 -10.64 12.00
N ARG A 97 14.87 -9.35 12.25
CA ARG A 97 14.86 -8.27 11.27
C ARG A 97 15.90 -8.44 10.15
N ALA A 98 17.11 -8.90 10.48
CA ALA A 98 18.17 -9.04 9.49
C ALA A 98 17.81 -10.09 8.45
N GLU A 99 17.29 -11.23 8.87
CA GLU A 99 16.82 -12.31 8.01
C GLU A 99 15.67 -11.84 7.14
N ARG A 100 14.64 -11.23 7.75
CA ARG A 100 13.48 -10.72 7.04
C ARG A 100 13.82 -9.68 5.98
N VAL A 101 14.73 -8.77 6.28
CA VAL A 101 15.25 -7.77 5.33
C VAL A 101 15.98 -8.45 4.17
N GLY A 102 16.84 -9.45 4.47
CA GLY A 102 17.55 -10.22 3.44
C GLY A 102 16.58 -10.90 2.48
N MET A 103 15.64 -11.69 3.01
CA MET A 103 14.63 -12.39 2.22
C MET A 103 13.83 -11.45 1.31
N LEU A 104 13.44 -10.28 1.79
CA LEU A 104 12.69 -9.32 0.97
C LEU A 104 13.57 -8.70 -0.11
N LEU A 105 14.82 -8.33 0.19
CA LEU A 105 15.73 -7.79 -0.82
C LEU A 105 16.02 -8.81 -1.93
N GLU A 106 16.19 -10.08 -1.58
CA GLU A 106 16.36 -11.17 -2.55
C GLU A 106 15.10 -11.37 -3.39
N ARG A 107 13.94 -11.53 -2.74
CA ARG A 107 12.64 -11.71 -3.40
C ARG A 107 12.35 -10.61 -4.43
N PHE A 108 12.68 -9.36 -4.11
CA PHE A 108 12.42 -8.21 -4.97
C PHE A 108 13.59 -7.85 -5.91
N GLY A 109 14.63 -8.70 -5.99
CA GLY A 109 15.78 -8.51 -6.89
C GLY A 109 16.59 -7.26 -6.57
N LEU A 110 16.69 -6.91 -5.28
CA LEU A 110 17.44 -5.74 -4.80
C LEU A 110 18.68 -6.13 -3.97
N TRP A 111 18.96 -7.42 -3.83
CA TRP A 111 20.05 -7.90 -2.98
C TRP A 111 21.41 -7.41 -3.44
N GLU A 112 21.72 -7.49 -4.74
CA GLU A 112 23.03 -7.09 -5.28
C GLU A 112 23.31 -5.59 -5.11
N VAL A 113 22.25 -4.78 -5.14
CA VAL A 113 22.31 -3.31 -5.02
C VAL A 113 21.99 -2.80 -3.61
N ARG A 114 21.89 -3.69 -2.62
CA ARG A 114 21.45 -3.35 -1.26
C ARG A 114 22.29 -2.30 -0.53
N HIS A 115 23.56 -2.15 -0.93
CA HIS A 115 24.49 -1.16 -0.40
C HIS A 115 24.56 0.13 -1.23
N GLU A 116 23.83 0.21 -2.33
CA GLU A 116 23.73 1.43 -3.12
C GLU A 116 22.70 2.39 -2.52
N ARG A 117 22.96 3.70 -2.64
CA ARG A 117 22.00 4.71 -2.20
C ARG A 117 20.75 4.68 -3.06
N VAL A 118 19.59 4.81 -2.43
CA VAL A 118 18.27 4.83 -3.13
C VAL A 118 18.15 6.01 -4.10
N SER A 119 18.96 7.06 -3.95
CA SER A 119 19.04 8.17 -4.91
C SER A 119 19.45 7.71 -6.31
N THR A 120 20.26 6.65 -6.45
CA THR A 120 20.70 6.08 -7.73
C THR A 120 19.68 5.11 -8.36
N PHE A 121 18.67 4.68 -7.60
CA PHE A 121 17.71 3.69 -8.04
C PHE A 121 16.81 4.21 -9.14
N SER A 122 16.46 3.34 -10.11
CA SER A 122 15.39 3.58 -11.06
C SER A 122 14.03 3.76 -10.34
N ARG A 123 13.01 4.25 -11.05
CA ARG A 123 11.66 4.35 -10.46
C ARG A 123 11.12 2.99 -10.05
N GLY A 124 11.34 1.95 -10.88
CA GLY A 124 10.93 0.57 -10.59
C GLY A 124 11.64 0.00 -9.37
N MET A 125 12.95 0.19 -9.24
CA MET A 125 13.70 -0.25 -8.05
C MET A 125 13.19 0.43 -6.77
N ARG A 126 12.88 1.72 -6.83
CA ARG A 126 12.29 2.43 -5.67
C ARG A 126 10.89 1.90 -5.33
N GLN A 127 10.09 1.57 -6.34
CA GLN A 127 8.76 0.98 -6.12
C GLN A 127 8.88 -0.40 -5.48
N ARG A 128 9.79 -1.26 -5.98
CA ARG A 128 10.08 -2.57 -5.37
C ARG A 128 10.57 -2.46 -3.93
N LEU A 129 11.43 -1.48 -3.64
CA LEU A 129 11.88 -1.21 -2.26
C LEU A 129 10.71 -0.73 -1.37
N GLY A 130 9.79 0.07 -1.92
CA GLY A 130 8.55 0.46 -1.24
C GLY A 130 7.67 -0.75 -0.88
N LEU A 131 7.56 -1.72 -1.78
CA LEU A 131 6.87 -2.99 -1.50
C LEU A 131 7.58 -3.78 -0.39
N CYS A 132 8.92 -3.91 -0.43
CA CYS A 132 9.68 -4.53 0.67
C CYS A 132 9.37 -3.86 2.02
N ARG A 133 9.39 -2.51 2.06
CA ARG A 133 9.09 -1.76 3.28
C ARG A 133 7.69 -2.06 3.82
N VAL A 134 6.70 -2.12 2.95
CA VAL A 134 5.30 -2.35 3.37
C VAL A 134 5.09 -3.78 3.85
N LEU A 135 5.78 -4.76 3.25
CA LEU A 135 5.67 -6.17 3.62
C LEU A 135 6.53 -6.58 4.81
N LEU A 136 7.42 -5.70 5.26
CA LEU A 136 8.44 -6.00 6.26
C LEU A 136 7.85 -6.48 7.60
N HIS A 137 6.71 -5.93 8.02
CA HIS A 137 6.03 -6.24 9.27
C HIS A 137 4.83 -7.19 9.10
N GLU A 138 4.74 -7.87 7.96
CA GLU A 138 3.71 -8.87 7.64
C GLU A 138 2.27 -8.38 7.88
N PRO A 139 1.86 -7.29 7.22
CA PRO A 139 0.53 -6.73 7.43
C PRO A 139 -0.57 -7.71 7.03
N SER A 140 -1.63 -7.81 7.84
CA SER A 140 -2.84 -8.54 7.49
C SER A 140 -3.77 -7.74 6.56
N LEU A 141 -3.65 -6.41 6.60
CA LEU A 141 -4.33 -5.49 5.68
C LEU A 141 -3.31 -4.73 4.85
N LEU A 142 -3.41 -4.83 3.52
CA LEU A 142 -2.53 -4.16 2.59
C LEU A 142 -3.32 -3.14 1.75
N LEU A 143 -2.91 -1.89 1.84
CA LEU A 143 -3.50 -0.76 1.13
C LEU A 143 -2.51 -0.29 0.05
N LEU A 144 -2.87 -0.40 -1.22
CA LEU A 144 -1.98 -0.12 -2.35
C LEU A 144 -2.59 0.94 -3.27
N ASP A 145 -1.87 2.04 -3.43
CA ASP A 145 -2.27 3.17 -4.28
C ASP A 145 -1.46 3.17 -5.57
N GLU A 146 -2.13 2.83 -6.69
CA GLU A 146 -1.52 2.68 -8.02
C GLU A 146 -0.26 1.80 -8.01
N PRO A 147 -0.32 0.57 -7.47
CA PRO A 147 0.87 -0.19 -7.12
C PRO A 147 1.71 -0.65 -8.33
N TYR A 148 1.09 -0.77 -9.52
CA TYR A 148 1.79 -1.15 -10.75
C TYR A 148 2.56 0.01 -11.39
N ASN A 149 2.30 1.25 -10.98
CA ASN A 149 2.99 2.39 -11.54
C ASN A 149 4.51 2.26 -11.39
N ALA A 150 5.20 2.41 -12.51
CA ALA A 150 6.66 2.35 -12.62
C ALA A 150 7.29 0.94 -12.40
N LEU A 151 6.51 -0.12 -12.24
CA LEU A 151 7.04 -1.48 -12.26
C LEU A 151 7.32 -1.93 -13.69
N ASP A 152 8.44 -2.62 -13.86
CA ASP A 152 8.74 -3.44 -15.04
C ASP A 152 7.98 -4.77 -14.98
N ALA A 153 8.10 -5.60 -16.02
CA ALA A 153 7.41 -6.88 -16.10
C ALA A 153 7.69 -7.76 -14.86
N GLN A 154 8.96 -7.86 -14.47
CA GLN A 154 9.36 -8.65 -13.29
C GLN A 154 8.74 -8.09 -12.00
N GLY A 155 8.79 -6.77 -11.81
CA GLY A 155 8.19 -6.12 -10.63
C GLY A 155 6.67 -6.31 -10.57
N ALA A 156 6.02 -6.34 -11.73
CA ALA A 156 4.61 -6.57 -11.84
C ALA A 156 4.22 -8.03 -11.49
N GLU A 157 4.99 -9.02 -11.94
CA GLU A 157 4.80 -10.43 -11.56
C GLU A 157 4.99 -10.65 -10.05
N LEU A 158 5.99 -9.99 -9.46
CA LEU A 158 6.18 -10.03 -8.01
C LEU A 158 4.99 -9.45 -7.25
N LEU A 159 4.43 -8.35 -7.74
CA LEU A 159 3.23 -7.75 -7.16
C LEU A 159 2.01 -8.66 -7.32
N ASP A 160 1.82 -9.27 -8.50
CA ASP A 160 0.75 -10.25 -8.75
C ASP A 160 0.82 -11.39 -7.71
N GLY A 161 2.01 -11.94 -7.46
CA GLY A 161 2.22 -12.96 -6.42
C GLY A 161 1.86 -12.50 -5.00
N ILE A 162 2.06 -11.19 -4.68
CA ILE A 162 1.64 -10.64 -3.39
C ILE A 162 0.11 -10.54 -3.29
N LEU A 163 -0.54 -10.16 -4.40
CA LEU A 163 -2.00 -10.04 -4.44
C LEU A 163 -2.72 -11.40 -4.36
N ASP A 164 -2.03 -12.48 -4.68
CA ASP A 164 -2.54 -13.85 -4.58
C ASP A 164 -2.30 -14.48 -3.18
N GLU A 165 -1.52 -13.83 -2.31
CA GLU A 165 -1.33 -14.28 -0.92
C GLU A 165 -2.61 -14.02 -0.08
N PRO A 166 -2.93 -14.93 0.88
CA PRO A 166 -4.13 -14.81 1.70
C PRO A 166 -4.05 -13.65 2.69
N ARG A 167 -4.56 -12.48 2.31
CA ARG A 167 -4.64 -11.27 3.14
C ARG A 167 -5.77 -10.36 2.68
N THR A 168 -6.18 -9.42 3.52
CA THR A 168 -7.15 -8.40 3.15
C THR A 168 -6.46 -7.32 2.31
N LEU A 169 -7.06 -6.98 1.16
CA LEU A 169 -6.46 -6.07 0.18
C LEU A 169 -7.40 -4.90 -0.13
N VAL A 170 -6.84 -3.70 -0.24
CA VAL A 170 -7.50 -2.54 -0.87
C VAL A 170 -6.55 -1.99 -1.93
N VAL A 171 -6.95 -2.08 -3.18
CA VAL A 171 -6.14 -1.59 -4.31
C VAL A 171 -6.89 -0.45 -4.98
N ALA A 172 -6.27 0.72 -5.05
CA ALA A 172 -6.75 1.84 -5.82
C ALA A 172 -5.99 1.92 -7.14
N THR A 173 -6.71 1.94 -8.27
CA THR A 173 -6.09 2.05 -9.59
C THR A 173 -7.03 2.69 -10.61
N HIS A 174 -6.46 3.30 -11.62
CA HIS A 174 -7.16 3.76 -12.82
C HIS A 174 -7.13 2.72 -13.96
N GLU A 175 -6.38 1.61 -13.80
CA GLU A 175 -6.27 0.47 -14.72
C GLU A 175 -6.80 -0.81 -14.05
N PRO A 176 -8.13 -0.96 -13.88
CA PRO A 176 -8.70 -2.06 -13.10
C PRO A 176 -8.54 -3.42 -13.77
N GLN A 177 -8.37 -3.49 -15.10
CA GLN A 177 -8.37 -4.74 -15.88
C GLN A 177 -7.37 -5.78 -15.37
N ARG A 178 -6.25 -5.29 -14.79
CA ARG A 178 -5.19 -6.16 -14.30
C ARG A 178 -5.56 -6.91 -13.00
N VAL A 179 -6.42 -6.33 -12.19
CA VAL A 179 -6.71 -6.85 -10.84
C VAL A 179 -8.20 -7.14 -10.59
N GLU A 180 -9.08 -6.74 -11.51
CA GLU A 180 -10.53 -6.82 -11.27
C GLU A 180 -11.05 -8.26 -11.11
N HIS A 181 -10.35 -9.25 -11.67
CA HIS A 181 -10.68 -10.66 -11.53
C HIS A 181 -10.45 -11.21 -10.10
N ARG A 182 -9.61 -10.51 -9.29
CA ARG A 182 -9.34 -10.84 -7.88
C ARG A 182 -10.30 -10.15 -6.92
N ALA A 183 -10.96 -9.08 -7.37
CA ALA A 183 -11.76 -8.24 -6.49
C ALA A 183 -13.06 -8.94 -6.04
N THR A 184 -13.25 -9.05 -4.73
CA THR A 184 -14.51 -9.50 -4.11
C THR A 184 -15.51 -8.37 -3.98
N GLN A 185 -15.02 -7.13 -3.86
CA GLN A 185 -15.83 -5.92 -3.75
C GLN A 185 -15.27 -4.80 -4.63
N ARG A 186 -16.14 -3.89 -5.07
CA ARG A 186 -15.75 -2.73 -5.90
C ARG A 186 -16.36 -1.45 -5.36
N LEU A 187 -15.55 -0.40 -5.31
CA LEU A 187 -15.95 0.96 -4.99
C LEU A 187 -15.50 1.89 -6.13
N ALA A 188 -16.48 2.50 -6.82
CA ALA A 188 -16.17 3.43 -7.90
C ALA A 188 -16.39 4.88 -7.45
N PHE A 189 -15.39 5.71 -7.63
CA PHE A 189 -15.50 7.16 -7.53
C PHE A 189 -15.81 7.76 -8.90
N ALA A 190 -16.74 8.71 -8.92
CA ALA A 190 -17.13 9.46 -10.11
C ALA A 190 -16.26 10.73 -10.28
#